data_4d7fc0e09d259ea6120492474eb7ecef
#
_entry.id   4d7fc0e09d259ea6120492474eb7ecef
#
_cell.length_a   1.000
_cell.length_b   1.000
_cell.length_c   1.000
_cell.angle_alpha   90.00
_cell.angle_beta   90.00
_cell.angle_gamma   90.00
#
_symmetry.space_group_name_H-M   'P 1'
#
loop_
_entity.id
_entity.type
_entity.pdbx_description
1 polymer ?
#
loop_
_entity_poly.entity_id
_entity_poly.type
_entity_poly.pdbx_seq_one_letter_code
_entity_poly.pdbx_strand_id
1 'polypeptide(L)'
;CFRRWRRSSPLLPKGEALREGQASAPEDTFMKKTTVVKNFCMLGTARRLRRDMTPQERKLWYEYLRTYPVKFYKQRIIESFIVDFYCAPARLVIEIDGSQHYTEQGQCYDEERSQILRAYGLKVLRFSNRDVDCNLAGVCTQIDLEVKARL
;
A
#
# COMPACT_ATOMS: atom_id res chain seq x y z
N CYS A 1 -3.40 2.34 16.18
CA CYS A 1 -2.06 2.90 16.06
C CYS A 1 -1.99 4.00 15.01
N PHE A 2 -2.33 5.21 15.38
CA PHE A 2 -2.37 6.42 14.51
C PHE A 2 -0.98 6.90 14.04
N ARG A 3 0.08 6.21 14.32
CA ARG A 3 1.47 6.67 14.08
C ARG A 3 2.00 6.41 12.67
N ARG A 4 1.27 5.70 11.82
CA ARG A 4 1.79 5.22 10.53
C ARG A 4 1.66 6.19 9.35
N TRP A 5 0.88 7.25 9.50
CA TRP A 5 0.45 8.10 8.39
C TRP A 5 0.90 9.55 8.56
N ARG A 6 2.19 9.81 8.68
CA ARG A 6 2.69 11.17 8.55
C ARG A 6 3.13 11.43 7.12
N ARG A 7 2.39 12.31 6.44
CA ARG A 7 2.88 13.00 5.25
C ARG A 7 4.07 13.87 5.64
N SER A 8 5.18 13.76 4.89
CA SER A 8 6.08 14.89 4.70
C SER A 8 5.48 15.68 3.53
N SER A 9 4.82 16.80 3.82
CA SER A 9 4.38 17.72 2.78
C SER A 9 5.61 18.40 2.19
N PRO A 10 5.86 18.32 0.88
CA PRO A 10 6.76 19.24 0.22
C PRO A 10 6.02 20.59 0.05
N LEU A 11 6.65 21.66 0.48
CA LEU A 11 6.24 23.04 0.23
C LEU A 11 6.16 23.25 -1.28
N LEU A 12 4.98 23.63 -1.76
CA LEU A 12 4.76 24.07 -3.13
C LEU A 12 5.41 25.46 -3.34
N PRO A 13 6.15 25.68 -4.42
CA PRO A 13 6.52 27.01 -4.84
C PRO A 13 5.28 27.74 -5.41
N LYS A 14 5.10 28.97 -4.97
CA LYS A 14 4.08 29.91 -5.46
C LYS A 14 4.51 30.47 -6.81
N GLY A 15 3.54 30.54 -7.74
CA GLY A 15 3.49 31.50 -8.85
C GLY A 15 3.81 30.92 -10.21
N GLU A 16 2.82 30.85 -11.09
CA GLU A 16 2.56 31.85 -12.13
C GLU A 16 1.33 31.45 -12.97
N ALA A 17 0.67 32.48 -13.51
CA ALA A 17 -0.67 32.45 -14.03
C ALA A 17 -0.76 32.10 -15.53
N LEU A 18 -1.91 31.51 -15.87
CA LEU A 18 -2.71 31.65 -17.09
C LEU A 18 -2.05 31.51 -18.49
N ARG A 19 -2.47 30.46 -19.20
CA ARG A 19 -2.96 30.61 -20.59
C ARG A 19 -4.00 29.55 -20.89
N GLU A 20 -5.17 30.03 -21.26
CA GLU A 20 -6.25 29.24 -21.87
C GLU A 20 -5.80 28.75 -23.26
N GLY A 21 -6.07 27.47 -23.51
CA GLY A 21 -5.93 26.86 -24.81
C GLY A 21 -6.80 25.61 -24.85
N GLN A 22 -7.98 25.76 -25.47
CA GLN A 22 -8.86 24.64 -25.78
C GLN A 22 -8.11 23.65 -26.67
N ALA A 23 -8.03 22.41 -26.24
CA ALA A 23 -7.79 21.27 -27.11
C ALA A 23 -8.49 20.05 -26.48
N SER A 24 -9.37 19.47 -27.27
CA SER A 24 -10.12 18.24 -27.13
C SER A 24 -9.35 17.15 -26.39
N ALA A 25 -10.04 16.52 -25.43
CA ALA A 25 -9.59 15.32 -24.74
C ALA A 25 -9.33 14.19 -25.74
N PRO A 26 -8.19 13.52 -25.69
CA PRO A 26 -8.07 12.17 -26.21
C PRO A 26 -8.43 11.20 -25.09
N GLU A 27 -9.34 10.31 -25.41
CA GLU A 27 -9.83 9.21 -24.64
C GLU A 27 -8.68 8.32 -24.13
N ASP A 28 -8.77 7.97 -22.85
CA ASP A 28 -8.31 6.74 -22.20
C ASP A 28 -7.18 5.94 -22.88
N THR A 29 -5.98 6.40 -22.68
CA THR A 29 -4.89 5.43 -22.50
C THR A 29 -4.42 5.54 -21.05
N PHE A 30 -5.12 4.85 -20.16
CA PHE A 30 -4.68 4.60 -18.79
C PHE A 30 -3.39 3.79 -18.85
N MET A 31 -2.27 4.47 -19.05
CA MET A 31 -0.95 3.85 -18.98
C MET A 31 -0.77 3.29 -17.57
N LYS A 32 -0.92 1.97 -17.44
CA LYS A 32 -0.55 1.26 -16.22
C LYS A 32 0.90 1.60 -15.91
N LYS A 33 1.12 2.37 -14.85
CA LYS A 33 2.47 2.66 -14.37
C LYS A 33 3.15 1.33 -14.04
N THR A 34 4.11 0.91 -14.85
CA THR A 34 4.78 -0.38 -14.74
C THR A 34 5.82 -0.40 -13.62
N THR A 35 6.39 0.73 -13.28
CA THR A 35 7.44 0.84 -12.26
C THR A 35 6.93 1.62 -11.06
N VAL A 36 6.99 0.98 -9.89
CA VAL A 36 6.63 1.61 -8.61
C VAL A 36 7.68 2.67 -8.25
N VAL A 37 7.27 3.93 -8.23
CA VAL A 37 8.11 5.05 -7.81
C VAL A 37 8.27 5.02 -6.29
N LYS A 38 9.48 5.32 -5.80
CA LYS A 38 9.80 5.38 -4.37
C LYS A 38 10.12 6.81 -3.96
N ASN A 39 9.46 7.28 -2.93
CA ASN A 39 9.86 8.52 -2.28
C ASN A 39 11.01 8.26 -1.31
N PHE A 40 12.20 8.73 -1.65
CA PHE A 40 13.42 8.49 -0.86
C PHE A 40 13.37 9.17 0.52
N CYS A 41 12.60 10.25 0.69
CA CYS A 41 12.42 10.91 1.98
C CYS A 41 11.77 10.00 3.03
N MET A 42 11.04 8.96 2.60
CA MET A 42 10.37 8.00 3.48
C MET A 42 11.23 6.80 3.90
N LEU A 43 12.48 6.70 3.41
CA LEU A 43 13.35 5.55 3.71
C LEU A 43 13.61 5.36 5.21
N GLY A 44 13.84 6.47 5.93
CA GLY A 44 14.04 6.44 7.38
C GLY A 44 12.83 5.88 8.13
N THR A 45 11.64 6.34 7.75
CA THR A 45 10.37 5.87 8.32
C THR A 45 10.13 4.39 8.00
N ALA A 46 10.32 3.98 6.75
CA ALA A 46 10.17 2.58 6.35
C ALA A 46 11.16 1.66 7.07
N ARG A 47 12.40 2.10 7.29
CA ARG A 47 13.41 1.34 8.07
C ARG A 47 12.98 1.17 9.53
N ARG A 48 12.44 2.23 10.14
CA ARG A 48 11.92 2.19 11.51
C ARG A 48 10.73 1.22 11.60
N LEU A 49 9.75 1.33 10.72
CA LEU A 49 8.58 0.45 10.71
C LEU A 49 8.92 -1.02 10.50
N ARG A 50 9.97 -1.33 9.71
CA ARG A 50 10.45 -2.72 9.56
C ARG A 50 10.99 -3.31 10.86
N ARG A 51 11.52 -2.50 11.75
CA ARG A 51 11.98 -2.93 13.09
C ARG A 51 10.82 -3.00 14.08
N ASP A 52 9.88 -2.06 13.96
CA ASP A 52 8.77 -1.85 14.90
C ASP A 52 7.45 -2.43 14.36
N MET A 53 7.52 -3.64 13.77
CA MET A 53 6.34 -4.36 13.28
C MET A 53 5.37 -4.65 14.42
N THR A 54 4.06 -4.53 14.14
CA THR A 54 3.02 -4.96 15.08
C THR A 54 3.10 -6.47 15.32
N PRO A 55 2.56 -6.98 16.45
CA PRO A 55 2.55 -8.43 16.71
C PRO A 55 1.90 -9.22 15.57
N GLN A 56 0.81 -8.73 14.99
CA GLN A 56 0.08 -9.38 13.90
C GLN A 56 0.88 -9.38 12.59
N GLU A 57 1.53 -8.27 12.25
CA GLU A 57 2.44 -8.23 11.10
C GLU A 57 3.60 -9.19 11.28
N ARG A 58 4.17 -9.23 12.50
CA ARG A 58 5.25 -10.15 12.82
C ARG A 58 4.80 -11.59 12.68
N LYS A 59 3.61 -11.94 13.20
CA LYS A 59 3.03 -13.27 13.10
C LYS A 59 2.88 -13.68 11.64
N LEU A 60 2.16 -12.89 10.82
CA LEU A 60 1.96 -13.20 9.40
C LEU A 60 3.27 -13.31 8.62
N TRP A 61 4.25 -12.44 8.94
CA TRP A 61 5.56 -12.48 8.27
C TRP A 61 6.34 -13.74 8.58
N TYR A 62 6.52 -14.09 9.86
CA TYR A 62 7.39 -15.20 10.24
C TYR A 62 6.74 -16.56 10.06
N GLU A 63 5.42 -16.65 10.20
CA GLU A 63 4.71 -17.92 10.05
C GLU A 63 4.36 -18.25 8.59
N TYR A 64 4.30 -17.25 7.70
CA TYR A 64 3.86 -17.49 6.34
C TYR A 64 4.66 -16.75 5.26
N LEU A 65 4.65 -15.41 5.23
CA LEU A 65 5.13 -14.64 4.08
C LEU A 65 6.63 -14.77 3.83
N ARG A 66 7.42 -14.98 4.88
CA ARG A 66 8.89 -15.11 4.78
C ARG A 66 9.32 -16.34 3.98
N THR A 67 8.59 -17.43 4.12
CA THR A 67 8.88 -18.73 3.48
C THR A 67 8.06 -18.99 2.23
N TYR A 68 7.20 -18.05 1.85
CA TYR A 68 6.34 -18.18 0.68
C TYR A 68 7.19 -18.27 -0.61
N PRO A 69 6.82 -19.14 -1.59
CA PRO A 69 7.62 -19.35 -2.81
C PRO A 69 7.86 -18.09 -3.62
N VAL A 70 6.89 -17.16 -3.62
CA VAL A 70 7.02 -15.87 -4.30
C VAL A 70 7.42 -14.81 -3.28
N LYS A 71 8.40 -13.99 -3.62
CA LYS A 71 9.01 -13.05 -2.69
C LYS A 71 8.08 -11.91 -2.28
N PHE A 72 7.87 -11.78 -0.97
CA PHE A 72 7.24 -10.64 -0.33
C PHE A 72 8.28 -9.67 0.25
N TYR A 73 7.94 -8.39 0.27
CA TYR A 73 8.73 -7.32 0.85
C TYR A 73 7.96 -6.66 1.97
N LYS A 74 8.62 -6.40 3.10
CA LYS A 74 8.03 -5.67 4.24
C LYS A 74 8.15 -4.17 4.04
N GLN A 75 7.14 -3.44 4.48
CA GLN A 75 7.14 -1.97 4.59
C GLN A 75 7.71 -1.33 3.32
N ARG A 76 7.05 -1.61 2.21
CA ARG A 76 7.45 -1.09 0.90
C ARG A 76 6.91 0.31 0.69
N ILE A 77 7.76 1.20 0.20
CA ILE A 77 7.36 2.54 -0.22
C ILE A 77 6.80 2.45 -1.64
N ILE A 78 5.58 2.95 -1.82
CA ILE A 78 4.90 3.11 -3.10
C ILE A 78 4.46 4.57 -3.18
N GLU A 79 5.12 5.37 -4.01
CA GLU A 79 4.99 6.82 -4.04
C GLU A 79 5.15 7.45 -2.64
N SER A 80 4.09 8.00 -2.10
CA SER A 80 4.04 8.64 -0.77
C SER A 80 3.49 7.73 0.33
N PHE A 81 3.29 6.45 0.05
CA PHE A 81 2.69 5.51 1.00
C PHE A 81 3.65 4.40 1.37
N ILE A 82 3.53 3.91 2.59
CA ILE A 82 4.23 2.70 3.03
C ILE A 82 3.17 1.62 3.22
N VAL A 83 3.31 0.52 2.48
CA VAL A 83 2.43 -0.66 2.58
C VAL A 83 3.10 -1.72 3.44
N ASP A 84 2.31 -2.50 4.21
CA ASP A 84 2.87 -3.46 5.15
C ASP A 84 3.63 -4.58 4.45
N PHE A 85 3.01 -5.22 3.46
CA PHE A 85 3.66 -6.24 2.64
C PHE A 85 3.34 -6.03 1.16
N TYR A 86 4.31 -6.33 0.33
CA TYR A 86 4.20 -6.18 -1.13
C TYR A 86 4.81 -7.38 -1.86
N CYS A 87 4.06 -7.94 -2.78
CA CYS A 87 4.50 -8.96 -3.72
C CYS A 87 4.55 -8.36 -5.13
N ALA A 88 5.74 -8.20 -5.67
CA ALA A 88 5.92 -7.57 -6.98
C ALA A 88 5.40 -8.41 -8.14
N PRO A 89 5.69 -9.73 -8.24
CA PRO A 89 5.19 -10.55 -9.34
C PRO A 89 3.67 -10.60 -9.42
N ALA A 90 3.00 -10.81 -8.27
CA ALA A 90 1.54 -10.85 -8.18
C ALA A 90 0.89 -9.46 -8.17
N ARG A 91 1.67 -8.37 -8.11
CA ARG A 91 1.17 -7.00 -7.94
C ARG A 91 0.17 -6.89 -6.79
N LEU A 92 0.51 -7.51 -5.67
CA LEU A 92 -0.34 -7.65 -4.50
C LEU A 92 0.23 -6.88 -3.32
N VAL A 93 -0.64 -6.12 -2.68
CA VAL A 93 -0.39 -5.42 -1.41
C VAL A 93 -1.21 -6.09 -0.33
N ILE A 94 -0.62 -6.32 0.84
CA ILE A 94 -1.31 -6.81 2.01
C ILE A 94 -1.14 -5.79 3.13
N GLU A 95 -2.24 -5.43 3.78
CA GLU A 95 -2.30 -4.50 4.89
C GLU A 95 -3.03 -5.14 6.06
N ILE A 96 -2.49 -4.91 7.25
CA ILE A 96 -3.09 -5.36 8.50
C ILE A 96 -3.61 -4.13 9.24
N ASP A 97 -4.93 -3.99 9.26
CA ASP A 97 -5.60 -2.88 9.93
C ASP A 97 -5.90 -3.25 11.39
N GLY A 98 -5.38 -2.43 12.32
CA GLY A 98 -5.90 -2.41 13.68
C GLY A 98 -7.37 -1.94 13.68
N SER A 99 -8.15 -2.35 14.68
CA SER A 99 -9.52 -1.85 14.89
C SER A 99 -9.49 -0.31 14.98
N GLN A 100 -9.93 0.35 13.92
CA GLN A 100 -9.89 1.79 13.77
C GLN A 100 -11.29 2.36 13.91
N HIS A 101 -11.44 3.37 14.74
CA HIS A 101 -12.58 4.27 14.68
C HIS A 101 -12.50 5.03 13.35
N TYR A 102 -13.48 4.83 12.51
CA TYR A 102 -13.64 5.55 11.24
C TYR A 102 -13.92 7.03 11.53
N THR A 103 -12.93 7.88 11.28
CA THR A 103 -13.13 9.33 11.21
C THR A 103 -13.30 9.72 9.74
N GLU A 104 -14.19 10.68 9.45
CA GLU A 104 -14.47 11.14 8.09
C GLU A 104 -13.22 11.62 7.33
N GLN A 105 -12.25 12.17 8.05
CA GLN A 105 -10.95 12.57 7.48
C GLN A 105 -10.08 11.37 7.05
N GLY A 106 -10.27 10.19 7.62
CA GLY A 106 -9.59 8.95 7.23
C GLY A 106 -10.12 8.39 5.91
N GLN A 107 -11.40 8.57 5.61
CA GLN A 107 -12.02 8.00 4.40
C GLN A 107 -11.52 8.67 3.12
N CYS A 108 -11.36 9.99 3.11
CA CYS A 108 -10.86 10.73 1.93
C CYS A 108 -9.41 10.32 1.58
N TYR A 109 -8.58 10.07 2.58
CA TYR A 109 -7.21 9.60 2.43
C TYR A 109 -7.12 8.16 1.91
N ASP A 110 -8.01 7.29 2.38
CA ASP A 110 -8.05 5.89 1.95
C ASP A 110 -8.48 5.77 0.49
N GLU A 111 -9.32 6.69 0.01
CA GLU A 111 -9.78 6.70 -1.37
C GLU A 111 -8.67 7.16 -2.34
N GLU A 112 -7.99 8.28 -2.06
CA GLU A 112 -6.85 8.76 -2.84
C GLU A 112 -5.74 7.70 -2.93
N ARG A 113 -5.42 7.07 -1.80
CA ARG A 113 -4.47 5.98 -1.74
C ARG A 113 -4.89 4.78 -2.57
N SER A 114 -6.16 4.39 -2.46
CA SER A 114 -6.71 3.26 -3.22
C SER A 114 -6.68 3.52 -4.72
N GLN A 115 -6.94 4.75 -5.17
CA GLN A 115 -6.85 5.17 -6.56
C GLN A 115 -5.40 5.08 -7.08
N ILE A 116 -4.43 5.57 -6.31
CA ILE A 116 -3.01 5.50 -6.67
C ILE A 116 -2.56 4.05 -6.80
N LEU A 117 -2.88 3.20 -5.83
CA LEU A 117 -2.51 1.78 -5.88
C LEU A 117 -3.17 1.05 -7.06
N ARG A 118 -4.43 1.37 -7.39
CA ARG A 118 -5.13 0.86 -8.58
C ARG A 118 -4.46 1.33 -9.88
N ALA A 119 -4.00 2.59 -9.94
CA ALA A 119 -3.29 3.13 -11.09
C ALA A 119 -2.01 2.35 -11.40
N TYR A 120 -1.36 1.79 -10.38
CA TYR A 120 -0.25 0.86 -10.53
C TYR A 120 -0.67 -0.57 -10.86
N GLY A 121 -1.96 -0.86 -10.99
CA GLY A 121 -2.49 -2.22 -11.19
C GLY A 121 -2.29 -3.12 -9.97
N LEU A 122 -2.17 -2.53 -8.78
CA LEU A 122 -1.99 -3.25 -7.53
C LEU A 122 -3.34 -3.66 -6.94
N LYS A 123 -3.45 -4.89 -6.52
CA LYS A 123 -4.54 -5.37 -5.68
C LYS A 123 -4.16 -5.18 -4.21
N VAL A 124 -5.09 -4.68 -3.42
CA VAL A 124 -4.91 -4.54 -1.98
C VAL A 124 -5.81 -5.55 -1.27
N LEU A 125 -5.22 -6.37 -0.41
CA LEU A 125 -5.91 -7.20 0.56
C LEU A 125 -5.75 -6.56 1.93
N ARG A 126 -6.86 -6.37 2.64
CA ARG A 126 -6.88 -5.84 4.00
C ARG A 126 -7.40 -6.91 4.95
N PHE A 127 -6.68 -7.14 6.02
CA PHE A 127 -7.04 -8.05 7.08
C PHE A 127 -7.06 -7.29 8.42
N SER A 128 -8.02 -7.59 9.25
CA SER A 128 -8.01 -7.04 10.61
C SER A 128 -6.99 -7.77 11.48
N ASN A 129 -6.57 -7.13 12.57
CA ASN A 129 -5.75 -7.79 13.58
C ASN A 129 -6.41 -9.08 14.08
N ARG A 130 -7.74 -9.08 14.24
CA ARG A 130 -8.51 -10.23 14.67
C ARG A 130 -8.44 -11.39 13.67
N ASP A 131 -8.45 -11.10 12.37
CA ASP A 131 -8.34 -12.14 11.34
C ASP A 131 -7.00 -12.85 11.45
N VAL A 132 -5.92 -12.11 11.65
CA VAL A 132 -4.58 -12.68 11.83
C VAL A 132 -4.44 -13.46 13.14
N ASP A 133 -5.07 -12.98 14.21
CA ASP A 133 -4.98 -13.63 15.52
C ASP A 133 -5.83 -14.90 15.60
N CYS A 134 -7.06 -14.86 15.07
CA CYS A 134 -8.06 -15.91 15.24
C CYS A 134 -8.20 -16.84 14.01
N ASN A 135 -7.83 -16.41 12.82
CA ASN A 135 -8.02 -17.16 11.58
C ASN A 135 -6.85 -17.02 10.61
N LEU A 136 -5.64 -17.19 11.10
CA LEU A 136 -4.42 -17.09 10.28
C LEU A 136 -4.46 -18.02 9.06
N ALA A 137 -4.98 -19.24 9.21
CA ALA A 137 -5.09 -20.19 8.10
C ALA A 137 -5.98 -19.67 6.97
N GLY A 138 -7.10 -19.02 7.29
CA GLY A 138 -7.97 -18.36 6.29
C GLY A 138 -7.27 -17.20 5.60
N VAL A 139 -6.54 -16.38 6.35
CA VAL A 139 -5.73 -15.28 5.81
C VAL A 139 -4.69 -15.83 4.83
N CYS A 140 -3.94 -16.86 5.21
CA CYS A 140 -2.94 -17.49 4.35
C CYS A 140 -3.55 -18.07 3.08
N THR A 141 -4.69 -18.75 3.19
CA THR A 141 -5.41 -19.33 2.05
C THR A 141 -5.85 -18.24 1.07
N GLN A 142 -6.41 -17.14 1.58
CA GLN A 142 -6.83 -16.02 0.73
C GLN A 142 -5.66 -15.36 0.02
N ILE A 143 -4.52 -15.19 0.69
CA ILE A 143 -3.29 -14.68 0.08
C ILE A 143 -2.81 -15.61 -1.03
N ASP A 144 -2.77 -16.91 -0.78
CA ASP A 144 -2.32 -17.93 -1.74
C ASP A 144 -3.19 -17.95 -3.00
N LEU A 145 -4.50 -17.94 -2.83
CA LEU A 145 -5.46 -17.87 -3.95
C LEU A 145 -5.26 -16.61 -4.79
N GLU A 146 -5.12 -15.45 -4.16
CA GLU A 146 -4.93 -14.20 -4.90
C GLU A 146 -3.58 -14.13 -5.60
N VAL A 147 -2.51 -14.64 -4.99
CA VAL A 147 -1.19 -14.73 -5.63
C VAL A 147 -1.24 -15.64 -6.84
N LYS A 148 -1.83 -16.85 -6.72
CA LYS A 148 -1.96 -17.82 -7.83
C LYS A 148 -2.82 -17.30 -8.98
N ALA A 149 -3.86 -16.54 -8.68
CA ALA A 149 -4.73 -15.95 -9.71
C ALA A 149 -4.03 -14.83 -10.50
N ARG A 150 -2.88 -14.32 -10.02
CA ARG A 150 -2.18 -13.16 -10.60
C ARG A 150 -0.80 -13.48 -11.18
N LEU A 151 -0.32 -14.68 -11.00
CA LEU A 151 0.92 -15.16 -11.62
C LEU A 151 0.66 -15.79 -12.99
#